data_c7a79f6daeb46cd6e30a560efb5f9276
#
_entry.id   c7a79f6daeb46cd6e30a560efb5f9276
#
_cell.length_a   1.000
_cell.length_b   1.000
_cell.length_c   1.000
_cell.angle_alpha   90.00
_cell.angle_beta   90.00
_cell.angle_gamma   90.00
#
_symmetry.space_group_name_H-M   'P 1'
#
loop_
_entity.id
_entity.type
_entity.pdbx_description
1 polymer ?
#
loop_
_entity_poly.entity_id
_entity_poly.type
_entity_poly.pdbx_seq_one_letter_code
_entity_poly.pdbx_strand_id
1 'polypeptide(L)'
;MTHSLALLAPAREGAGKRALVTGLHGFTGHYVLAELLAAGYEVVGTAAPGHAHAMAGARTIEVDLTDRVALAAVVREVQPDVVVHLAAIAFVAHSDVEQIYKVNVVATRHLLEALAALDQKPSAVLLASSANIYGNSELEVLHEDVPPSPANDYAVSKLAMEYAARLWMDKLPIIMVRPFNYTGVGQAENFLLPKIVSHFRRRAADIELGNLHVWRDFSDVRVVAASYRALLAAAPAGQVFNVSSGKAYSLGEALRMMEDIAGYQINVHVNPAFVRTNEVLRLTGDNRRLAGVVGAIDPLPLERTLRWMYEA
;
A
#
# COMPACT_ATOMS: atom_id res chain seq x y z
N MET A 1 -12.58 20.78 -9.22
CA MET A 1 -12.55 19.75 -10.26
C MET A 1 -12.35 18.43 -9.55
N THR A 2 -13.34 17.53 -9.59
CA THR A 2 -13.26 16.17 -9.01
C THR A 2 -12.22 15.40 -9.81
N HIS A 3 -10.98 15.34 -9.31
CA HIS A 3 -9.99 14.42 -9.86
C HIS A 3 -10.52 13.01 -9.67
N SER A 4 -10.72 12.27 -10.76
CA SER A 4 -11.13 10.87 -10.69
C SER A 4 -10.12 10.12 -9.83
N LEU A 5 -10.59 9.49 -8.75
CA LEU A 5 -9.73 8.69 -7.89
C LEU A 5 -9.33 7.37 -8.57
N ALA A 6 -10.19 6.82 -9.43
CA ALA A 6 -9.92 5.60 -10.19
C ALA A 6 -9.08 5.90 -11.44
N LEU A 7 -8.04 5.10 -11.67
CA LEU A 7 -7.15 5.23 -12.83
C LEU A 7 -7.61 4.34 -14.00
N LEU A 8 -8.08 3.13 -13.72
CA LEU A 8 -8.62 2.25 -14.75
C LEU A 8 -10.02 2.69 -15.16
N ALA A 9 -10.34 2.49 -16.45
CA ALA A 9 -11.68 2.73 -16.96
C ALA A 9 -12.73 1.89 -16.21
N PRO A 10 -13.96 2.37 -16.05
CA PRO A 10 -15.05 1.56 -15.53
C PRO A 10 -15.20 0.25 -16.31
N ALA A 11 -15.30 -0.85 -15.61
CA ALA A 11 -15.49 -2.19 -16.14
C ALA A 11 -16.55 -2.92 -15.31
N ARG A 12 -16.88 -4.15 -15.65
CA ARG A 12 -17.95 -4.90 -14.98
C ARG A 12 -17.49 -6.24 -14.40
N GLU A 13 -16.18 -6.43 -14.23
CA GLU A 13 -15.64 -7.69 -13.68
C GLU A 13 -16.09 -7.97 -12.24
N GLY A 14 -16.50 -6.91 -11.53
CA GLY A 14 -17.04 -6.98 -10.17
C GLY A 14 -18.57 -7.02 -10.09
N ALA A 15 -19.30 -6.95 -11.21
CA ALA A 15 -20.76 -6.91 -11.17
C ALA A 15 -21.35 -8.16 -10.50
N GLY A 16 -22.16 -7.95 -9.44
CA GLY A 16 -22.75 -9.00 -8.63
C GLY A 16 -21.78 -9.69 -7.67
N LYS A 17 -20.54 -9.19 -7.54
CA LYS A 17 -19.53 -9.72 -6.64
C LYS A 17 -19.27 -8.77 -5.48
N ARG A 18 -18.89 -9.35 -4.34
CA ARG A 18 -18.58 -8.64 -3.11
C ARG A 18 -17.08 -8.64 -2.82
N ALA A 19 -16.53 -7.45 -2.58
CA ALA A 19 -15.14 -7.27 -2.18
C ALA A 19 -15.07 -6.94 -0.69
N LEU A 20 -14.27 -7.68 0.07
CA LEU A 20 -13.91 -7.35 1.45
C LEU A 20 -12.56 -6.61 1.45
N VAL A 21 -12.53 -5.38 1.98
CA VAL A 21 -11.31 -4.59 2.10
C VAL A 21 -11.01 -4.33 3.56
N THR A 22 -9.95 -4.94 4.11
CA THR A 22 -9.50 -4.59 5.45
C THR A 22 -8.63 -3.35 5.42
N GLY A 23 -8.77 -2.46 6.39
CA GLY A 23 -8.06 -1.18 6.38
C GLY A 23 -8.60 -0.20 5.34
N LEU A 24 -9.89 -0.27 5.02
CA LEU A 24 -10.56 0.58 4.03
C LEU A 24 -10.39 2.06 4.31
N HIS A 25 -10.40 2.46 5.60
CA HIS A 25 -10.26 3.86 6.04
C HIS A 25 -8.81 4.39 6.01
N GLY A 26 -7.84 3.53 5.67
CA GLY A 26 -6.46 3.94 5.45
C GLY A 26 -6.26 4.66 4.12
N PHE A 27 -5.11 5.32 3.97
CA PHE A 27 -4.74 6.06 2.77
C PHE A 27 -4.96 5.26 1.47
N THR A 28 -4.42 4.05 1.37
CA THR A 28 -4.55 3.20 0.18
C THR A 28 -5.98 2.70 -0.02
N GLY A 29 -6.70 2.46 1.09
CA GLY A 29 -8.07 1.93 1.07
C GLY A 29 -9.05 2.82 0.29
N HIS A 30 -8.92 4.15 0.39
CA HIS A 30 -9.75 5.11 -0.37
C HIS A 30 -9.60 4.94 -1.89
N TYR A 31 -8.38 4.74 -2.37
CA TYR A 31 -8.10 4.56 -3.80
C TYR A 31 -8.51 3.18 -4.30
N VAL A 32 -8.29 2.15 -3.49
CA VAL A 32 -8.77 0.79 -3.79
C VAL A 32 -10.29 0.75 -3.83
N LEU A 33 -10.98 1.45 -2.91
CA LEU A 33 -12.44 1.60 -2.96
C LEU A 33 -12.90 2.18 -4.31
N ALA A 34 -12.28 3.28 -4.74
CA ALA A 34 -12.65 3.94 -6.00
C ALA A 34 -12.49 2.99 -7.21
N GLU A 35 -11.39 2.23 -7.27
CA GLU A 35 -11.13 1.26 -8.32
C GLU A 35 -12.14 0.08 -8.29
N LEU A 36 -12.47 -0.44 -7.11
CA LEU A 36 -13.43 -1.55 -6.96
C LEU A 36 -14.86 -1.11 -7.30
N LEU A 37 -15.28 0.09 -6.89
CA LEU A 37 -16.59 0.65 -7.27
C LEU A 37 -16.67 0.89 -8.78
N ALA A 38 -15.59 1.40 -9.41
CA ALA A 38 -15.52 1.58 -10.85
C ALA A 38 -15.62 0.23 -11.60
N ALA A 39 -15.15 -0.86 -10.98
CA ALA A 39 -15.27 -2.22 -11.49
C ALA A 39 -16.64 -2.87 -11.21
N GLY A 40 -17.52 -2.21 -10.47
CA GLY A 40 -18.88 -2.69 -10.17
C GLY A 40 -18.98 -3.64 -8.97
N TYR A 41 -17.95 -3.73 -8.11
CA TYR A 41 -18.05 -4.52 -6.87
C TYR A 41 -18.96 -3.84 -5.84
N GLU A 42 -19.70 -4.67 -5.08
CA GLU A 42 -20.22 -4.28 -3.77
C GLU A 42 -19.04 -4.31 -2.77
N VAL A 43 -18.72 -3.15 -2.16
CA VAL A 43 -17.54 -3.06 -1.28
C VAL A 43 -17.95 -3.04 0.18
N VAL A 44 -17.41 -3.99 0.95
CA VAL A 44 -17.50 -4.02 2.42
C VAL A 44 -16.09 -3.80 2.98
N GLY A 45 -15.94 -2.77 3.80
CA GLY A 45 -14.69 -2.46 4.48
C GLY A 45 -14.69 -2.82 5.95
N THR A 46 -13.51 -3.08 6.53
CA THR A 46 -13.35 -3.12 7.98
C THR A 46 -12.61 -1.90 8.48
N ALA A 47 -13.01 -1.43 9.67
CA ALA A 47 -12.32 -0.40 10.46
C ALA A 47 -12.03 -0.92 11.85
N ALA A 48 -10.99 -0.42 12.51
CA ALA A 48 -10.78 -0.66 13.92
C ALA A 48 -11.93 -0.02 14.75
N PRO A 49 -12.28 -0.57 15.92
CA PRO A 49 -13.32 -0.02 16.76
C PRO A 49 -13.12 1.47 17.07
N GLY A 50 -14.17 2.27 16.90
CA GLY A 50 -14.14 3.73 17.07
C GLY A 50 -13.49 4.51 15.91
N HIS A 51 -13.10 3.86 14.80
CA HIS A 51 -12.47 4.51 13.66
C HIS A 51 -13.30 4.43 12.36
N ALA A 52 -14.51 3.87 12.44
CA ALA A 52 -15.39 3.85 11.27
C ALA A 52 -15.97 5.25 11.02
N HIS A 53 -16.00 5.64 9.78
CA HIS A 53 -16.76 6.80 9.30
C HIS A 53 -17.42 6.43 7.95
N ALA A 54 -18.44 7.20 7.56
CA ALA A 54 -19.13 6.93 6.32
C ALA A 54 -18.22 7.10 5.11
N MET A 55 -18.18 6.09 4.26
CA MET A 55 -17.48 6.13 2.96
C MET A 55 -18.50 5.90 1.85
N ALA A 56 -18.58 6.85 0.91
CA ALA A 56 -19.54 6.77 -0.18
C ALA A 56 -19.34 5.50 -1.02
N GLY A 57 -20.40 4.72 -1.18
CA GLY A 57 -20.40 3.50 -1.98
C GLY A 57 -19.89 2.24 -1.26
N ALA A 58 -19.49 2.33 0.02
CA ALA A 58 -19.06 1.17 0.79
C ALA A 58 -19.86 1.03 2.10
N ARG A 59 -20.09 -0.21 2.51
CA ARG A 59 -20.50 -0.56 3.86
C ARG A 59 -19.25 -0.75 4.72
N THR A 60 -19.23 -0.20 5.93
CA THR A 60 -18.13 -0.41 6.89
C THR A 60 -18.59 -1.21 8.09
N ILE A 61 -17.75 -2.16 8.53
CA ILE A 61 -17.97 -2.96 9.75
C ILE A 61 -16.78 -2.70 10.69
N GLU A 62 -17.09 -2.31 11.93
CA GLU A 62 -16.07 -2.19 12.98
C GLU A 62 -15.70 -3.57 13.51
N VAL A 63 -14.41 -3.88 13.49
CA VAL A 63 -13.87 -5.12 14.04
C VAL A 63 -12.38 -4.98 14.37
N ASP A 64 -12.00 -5.46 15.55
CA ASP A 64 -10.58 -5.70 15.85
C ASP A 64 -10.14 -6.98 15.12
N LEU A 65 -9.28 -6.83 14.11
CA LEU A 65 -8.78 -7.98 13.34
C LEU A 65 -7.96 -8.96 14.18
N THR A 66 -7.51 -8.56 15.37
CA THR A 66 -6.83 -9.44 16.31
C THR A 66 -7.82 -10.29 17.15
N ASP A 67 -9.10 -9.95 17.16
CA ASP A 67 -10.16 -10.80 17.70
C ASP A 67 -10.59 -11.83 16.64
N ARG A 68 -10.06 -13.04 16.80
CA ARG A 68 -10.29 -14.17 15.89
C ARG A 68 -11.79 -14.50 15.72
N VAL A 69 -12.58 -14.41 16.81
CA VAL A 69 -13.99 -14.79 16.78
C VAL A 69 -14.82 -13.72 16.08
N ALA A 70 -14.61 -12.45 16.42
CA ALA A 70 -15.28 -11.32 15.79
C ALA A 70 -14.95 -11.25 14.28
N LEU A 71 -13.68 -11.40 13.91
CA LEU A 71 -13.28 -11.40 12.50
C LEU A 71 -13.90 -12.57 11.72
N ALA A 72 -13.94 -13.77 12.29
CA ALA A 72 -14.60 -14.92 11.64
C ALA A 72 -16.11 -14.71 11.46
N ALA A 73 -16.77 -14.00 12.39
CA ALA A 73 -18.18 -13.63 12.25
C ALA A 73 -18.39 -12.65 11.08
N VAL A 74 -17.55 -11.62 10.98
CA VAL A 74 -17.58 -10.65 9.85
C VAL A 74 -17.35 -11.35 8.52
N VAL A 75 -16.35 -12.21 8.39
CA VAL A 75 -16.06 -12.94 7.15
C VAL A 75 -17.24 -13.82 6.72
N ARG A 76 -17.88 -14.51 7.67
CA ARG A 76 -19.07 -15.33 7.40
C ARG A 76 -20.28 -14.49 7.01
N GLU A 77 -20.46 -13.31 7.59
CA GLU A 77 -21.52 -12.38 7.22
C GLU A 77 -21.33 -11.82 5.81
N VAL A 78 -20.10 -11.41 5.50
CA VAL A 78 -19.77 -10.77 4.24
C VAL A 78 -19.77 -11.75 3.06
N GLN A 79 -19.31 -12.99 3.22
CA GLN A 79 -19.17 -13.98 2.14
C GLN A 79 -18.47 -13.37 0.91
N PRO A 80 -17.20 -12.90 1.03
CA PRO A 80 -16.56 -12.14 -0.04
C PRO A 80 -16.16 -13.00 -1.23
N ASP A 81 -16.38 -12.48 -2.45
CA ASP A 81 -15.88 -13.08 -3.70
C ASP A 81 -14.40 -12.76 -3.94
N VAL A 82 -13.96 -11.60 -3.46
CA VAL A 82 -12.55 -11.17 -3.49
C VAL A 82 -12.19 -10.45 -2.19
N VAL A 83 -10.91 -10.49 -1.82
CA VAL A 83 -10.41 -9.85 -0.59
C VAL A 83 -9.18 -9.00 -0.90
N VAL A 84 -9.13 -7.78 -0.33
CA VAL A 84 -7.94 -6.93 -0.32
C VAL A 84 -7.55 -6.64 1.13
N HIS A 85 -6.44 -7.21 1.58
CA HIS A 85 -5.97 -7.05 2.95
C HIS A 85 -4.90 -5.95 3.02
N LEU A 86 -5.33 -4.73 3.41
CA LEU A 86 -4.47 -3.55 3.56
C LEU A 86 -4.19 -3.21 5.01
N ALA A 87 -4.99 -3.73 5.94
CA ALA A 87 -4.85 -3.43 7.36
C ALA A 87 -3.47 -3.85 7.88
N ALA A 88 -2.71 -2.87 8.34
CA ALA A 88 -1.38 -3.06 8.89
C ALA A 88 -0.95 -1.81 9.67
N ILE A 89 -0.04 -1.99 10.61
CA ILE A 89 0.76 -0.89 11.13
C ILE A 89 1.92 -0.70 10.17
N ALA A 90 1.88 0.39 9.38
CA ALA A 90 2.80 0.64 8.27
C ALA A 90 3.89 1.68 8.60
N PHE A 91 3.78 2.39 9.72
CA PHE A 91 4.76 3.40 10.11
C PHE A 91 5.98 2.74 10.76
N VAL A 92 7.12 2.80 10.07
CA VAL A 92 8.37 2.11 10.46
C VAL A 92 8.92 2.57 11.82
N ALA A 93 8.64 3.81 12.24
CA ALA A 93 9.06 4.36 13.52
C ALA A 93 8.01 4.14 14.64
N HIS A 94 7.09 3.18 14.49
CA HIS A 94 6.13 2.82 15.53
C HIS A 94 6.87 2.24 16.73
N SER A 95 6.57 2.77 17.93
CA SER A 95 7.29 2.39 19.16
C SER A 95 6.81 1.07 19.77
N ASP A 96 5.58 0.63 19.45
CA ASP A 96 5.00 -0.61 19.96
C ASP A 96 5.25 -1.76 18.98
N VAL A 97 6.37 -2.45 19.17
CA VAL A 97 6.81 -3.57 18.34
C VAL A 97 5.85 -4.76 18.45
N GLU A 98 5.32 -5.06 19.64
CA GLU A 98 4.37 -6.15 19.84
C GLU A 98 3.12 -5.95 19.02
N GLN A 99 2.58 -4.72 19.01
CA GLN A 99 1.41 -4.38 18.22
C GLN A 99 1.66 -4.54 16.71
N ILE A 100 2.88 -4.22 16.22
CA ILE A 100 3.25 -4.45 14.81
C ILE A 100 3.08 -5.93 14.45
N TYR A 101 3.64 -6.85 15.24
CA TYR A 101 3.53 -8.29 14.94
C TYR A 101 2.09 -8.79 15.12
N LYS A 102 1.39 -8.34 16.14
CA LYS A 102 0.01 -8.75 16.42
C LYS A 102 -0.92 -8.37 15.26
N VAL A 103 -0.82 -7.14 14.75
CA VAL A 103 -1.66 -6.67 13.64
C VAL A 103 -1.18 -7.24 12.30
N ASN A 104 0.11 -7.17 12.00
CA ASN A 104 0.60 -7.51 10.67
C ASN A 104 0.67 -9.02 10.42
N VAL A 105 0.88 -9.84 11.46
CA VAL A 105 1.05 -11.30 11.31
C VAL A 105 -0.15 -12.06 11.86
N VAL A 106 -0.49 -11.84 13.14
CA VAL A 106 -1.52 -12.65 13.80
C VAL A 106 -2.90 -12.36 13.23
N ALA A 107 -3.26 -11.08 13.04
CA ALA A 107 -4.56 -10.73 12.45
C ALA A 107 -4.67 -11.20 10.98
N THR A 108 -3.59 -11.12 10.19
CA THR A 108 -3.59 -11.70 8.84
C THR A 108 -3.86 -13.20 8.88
N ARG A 109 -3.22 -13.93 9.81
CA ARG A 109 -3.46 -15.36 9.97
C ARG A 109 -4.92 -15.65 10.37
N HIS A 110 -5.52 -14.86 11.26
CA HIS A 110 -6.94 -15.00 11.60
C HIS A 110 -7.86 -14.77 10.40
N LEU A 111 -7.56 -13.78 9.55
CA LEU A 111 -8.30 -13.53 8.32
C LEU A 111 -8.24 -14.74 7.38
N LEU A 112 -7.04 -15.28 7.13
CA LEU A 112 -6.86 -16.44 6.25
C LEU A 112 -7.56 -17.67 6.78
N GLU A 113 -7.52 -17.91 8.09
CA GLU A 113 -8.25 -18.99 8.75
C GLU A 113 -9.76 -18.84 8.56
N ALA A 114 -10.30 -17.64 8.77
CA ALA A 114 -11.72 -17.37 8.59
C ALA A 114 -12.17 -17.55 7.12
N LEU A 115 -11.37 -17.07 6.15
CA LEU A 115 -11.64 -17.26 4.72
C LEU A 115 -11.58 -18.72 4.31
N ALA A 116 -10.61 -19.48 4.82
CA ALA A 116 -10.48 -20.91 4.53
C ALA A 116 -11.61 -21.76 5.14
N ALA A 117 -12.31 -21.26 6.15
CA ALA A 117 -13.46 -21.91 6.77
C ALA A 117 -14.78 -21.68 6.03
N LEU A 118 -14.85 -20.76 5.07
CA LEU A 118 -16.05 -20.54 4.25
C LEU A 118 -16.32 -21.76 3.36
N ASP A 119 -17.60 -22.05 3.08
CA ASP A 119 -17.97 -23.06 2.08
C ASP A 119 -17.61 -22.61 0.67
N GLN A 120 -17.93 -21.36 0.34
CA GLN A 120 -17.54 -20.69 -0.89
C GLN A 120 -16.28 -19.84 -0.64
N LYS A 121 -15.15 -20.27 -1.17
CA LYS A 121 -13.89 -19.52 -1.03
C LYS A 121 -13.87 -18.31 -1.96
N PRO A 122 -13.24 -17.18 -1.57
CA PRO A 122 -13.01 -16.09 -2.51
C PRO A 122 -12.18 -16.55 -3.72
N SER A 123 -12.41 -15.94 -4.86
CA SER A 123 -11.66 -16.21 -6.10
C SER A 123 -10.27 -15.58 -6.13
N ALA A 124 -10.03 -14.58 -5.28
CA ALA A 124 -8.72 -13.94 -5.09
C ALA A 124 -8.61 -13.33 -3.69
N VAL A 125 -7.45 -13.51 -3.06
CA VAL A 125 -7.08 -12.91 -1.76
C VAL A 125 -5.77 -12.16 -1.93
N LEU A 126 -5.83 -10.84 -2.09
CA LEU A 126 -4.66 -9.99 -2.23
C LEU A 126 -4.17 -9.53 -0.85
N LEU A 127 -2.91 -9.83 -0.53
CA LEU A 127 -2.25 -9.44 0.71
C LEU A 127 -1.16 -8.39 0.43
N ALA A 128 -1.28 -7.21 1.05
CA ALA A 128 -0.28 -6.18 0.94
C ALA A 128 0.91 -6.44 1.88
N SER A 129 2.02 -6.91 1.30
CA SER A 129 3.34 -6.95 1.92
C SER A 129 4.05 -5.60 1.77
N SER A 130 5.36 -5.58 1.59
CA SER A 130 6.15 -4.36 1.41
C SER A 130 7.49 -4.65 0.75
N ALA A 131 7.99 -3.76 -0.11
CA ALA A 131 9.37 -3.80 -0.60
C ALA A 131 10.43 -3.60 0.51
N ASN A 132 10.03 -3.11 1.70
CA ASN A 132 10.95 -3.01 2.84
C ASN A 132 11.55 -4.36 3.26
N ILE A 133 10.93 -5.49 2.89
CA ILE A 133 11.49 -6.82 3.17
C ILE A 133 12.84 -7.07 2.48
N TYR A 134 13.11 -6.38 1.36
CA TYR A 134 14.39 -6.49 0.67
C TYR A 134 15.54 -5.84 1.44
N GLY A 135 15.23 -4.90 2.35
CA GLY A 135 16.22 -4.24 3.21
C GLY A 135 17.33 -3.55 2.41
N ASN A 136 18.57 -3.69 2.90
CA ASN A 136 19.77 -3.15 2.27
C ASN A 136 20.37 -4.16 1.27
N SER A 137 19.70 -4.34 0.14
CA SER A 137 20.23 -5.14 -0.97
C SER A 137 21.32 -4.37 -1.72
N GLU A 138 22.34 -5.07 -2.20
CA GLU A 138 23.38 -4.51 -3.08
C GLU A 138 22.91 -4.38 -4.54
N LEU A 139 21.76 -4.95 -4.88
CA LEU A 139 21.21 -4.88 -6.24
C LEU A 139 20.58 -3.50 -6.49
N GLU A 140 20.84 -2.94 -7.65
CA GLU A 140 20.28 -1.64 -8.06
C GLU A 140 18.77 -1.71 -8.32
N VAL A 141 18.30 -2.85 -8.87
CA VAL A 141 16.89 -3.10 -9.18
C VAL A 141 16.46 -4.41 -8.55
N LEU A 142 15.42 -4.38 -7.75
CA LEU A 142 14.94 -5.49 -6.94
C LEU A 142 13.79 -6.19 -7.65
N HIS A 143 13.98 -7.46 -8.01
CA HIS A 143 12.93 -8.35 -8.49
C HIS A 143 12.43 -9.28 -7.38
N GLU A 144 11.32 -9.98 -7.60
CA GLU A 144 10.63 -10.72 -6.54
C GLU A 144 11.42 -11.92 -5.99
N ASP A 145 12.40 -12.42 -6.75
CA ASP A 145 13.23 -13.56 -6.34
C ASP A 145 14.49 -13.15 -5.56
N VAL A 146 14.69 -11.83 -5.35
CA VAL A 146 15.76 -11.33 -4.47
C VAL A 146 15.52 -11.80 -3.03
N PRO A 147 16.51 -12.43 -2.39
CA PRO A 147 16.36 -12.88 -1.01
C PRO A 147 16.02 -11.73 -0.07
N PRO A 148 15.03 -11.89 0.82
CA PRO A 148 14.70 -10.87 1.81
C PRO A 148 15.84 -10.63 2.81
N SER A 149 16.07 -9.37 3.16
CA SER A 149 17.05 -8.94 4.18
C SER A 149 16.47 -7.78 5.02
N PRO A 150 15.37 -8.00 5.77
CA PRO A 150 14.64 -6.94 6.46
C PRO A 150 15.52 -6.23 7.48
N ALA A 151 15.46 -4.88 7.52
CA ALA A 151 16.31 -4.03 8.35
C ALA A 151 15.58 -3.41 9.56
N ASN A 152 14.30 -3.72 9.77
CA ASN A 152 13.48 -3.21 10.89
C ASN A 152 12.29 -4.13 11.17
N ASP A 153 11.64 -3.97 12.34
CA ASP A 153 10.52 -4.81 12.78
C ASP A 153 9.33 -4.79 11.84
N TYR A 154 9.02 -3.65 11.23
CA TYR A 154 7.96 -3.58 10.21
C TYR A 154 8.28 -4.51 9.03
N ALA A 155 9.48 -4.46 8.49
CA ALA A 155 9.90 -5.31 7.37
C ALA A 155 9.92 -6.80 7.78
N VAL A 156 10.42 -7.11 8.99
CA VAL A 156 10.37 -8.48 9.55
C VAL A 156 8.93 -8.96 9.70
N SER A 157 8.01 -8.13 10.21
CA SER A 157 6.60 -8.50 10.35
C SER A 157 5.93 -8.77 9.00
N LYS A 158 6.25 -7.97 7.95
CA LYS A 158 5.74 -8.21 6.60
C LYS A 158 6.29 -9.50 5.99
N LEU A 159 7.58 -9.79 6.19
CA LEU A 159 8.16 -11.06 5.76
C LEU A 159 7.54 -12.26 6.51
N ALA A 160 7.38 -12.14 7.82
CA ALA A 160 6.71 -13.19 8.62
C ALA A 160 5.27 -13.42 8.15
N MET A 161 4.55 -12.35 7.81
CA MET A 161 3.20 -12.42 7.21
C MET A 161 3.22 -13.18 5.88
N GLU A 162 4.19 -12.91 4.98
CA GLU A 162 4.31 -13.68 3.72
C GLU A 162 4.52 -15.17 3.96
N TYR A 163 5.41 -15.55 4.90
CA TYR A 163 5.63 -16.94 5.25
C TYR A 163 4.39 -17.58 5.90
N ALA A 164 3.71 -16.87 6.78
CA ALA A 164 2.45 -17.33 7.36
C ALA A 164 1.37 -17.55 6.30
N ALA A 165 1.29 -16.66 5.31
CA ALA A 165 0.32 -16.74 4.21
C ALA A 165 0.59 -17.97 3.30
N ARG A 166 1.86 -18.33 3.06
CA ARG A 166 2.22 -19.52 2.26
C ARG A 166 1.63 -20.82 2.82
N LEU A 167 1.41 -20.91 4.13
CA LEU A 167 0.77 -22.08 4.76
C LEU A 167 -0.71 -22.26 4.38
N TRP A 168 -1.29 -21.30 3.68
CA TRP A 168 -2.70 -21.29 3.25
C TRP A 168 -2.88 -21.34 1.73
N MET A 169 -1.81 -21.35 0.95
CA MET A 169 -1.88 -21.29 -0.52
C MET A 169 -2.50 -22.53 -1.18
N ASP A 170 -2.52 -23.65 -0.48
CA ASP A 170 -3.24 -24.86 -0.90
C ASP A 170 -4.76 -24.77 -0.70
N LYS A 171 -5.22 -23.81 0.13
CA LYS A 171 -6.62 -23.62 0.51
C LYS A 171 -7.25 -22.34 -0.05
N LEU A 172 -6.43 -21.33 -0.33
CA LEU A 172 -6.86 -20.01 -0.73
C LEU A 172 -6.04 -19.47 -1.92
N PRO A 173 -6.67 -18.81 -2.90
CA PRO A 173 -6.00 -18.20 -4.04
C PRO A 173 -5.31 -16.89 -3.63
N ILE A 174 -4.19 -17.00 -2.90
CA ILE A 174 -3.47 -15.86 -2.35
C ILE A 174 -2.58 -15.23 -3.42
N ILE A 175 -2.65 -13.89 -3.51
CA ILE A 175 -1.78 -13.02 -4.30
C ILE A 175 -1.05 -12.11 -3.33
N MET A 176 0.28 -12.13 -3.33
CA MET A 176 1.07 -11.23 -2.50
C MET A 176 1.60 -10.07 -3.32
N VAL A 177 1.50 -8.86 -2.79
CA VAL A 177 2.07 -7.67 -3.43
C VAL A 177 3.10 -7.01 -2.51
N ARG A 178 4.21 -6.59 -3.09
CA ARG A 178 5.30 -5.86 -2.43
C ARG A 178 5.35 -4.43 -3.00
N PRO A 179 4.47 -3.52 -2.53
CA PRO A 179 4.53 -2.14 -2.98
C PRO A 179 5.85 -1.51 -2.55
N PHE A 180 6.46 -0.76 -3.46
CA PHE A 180 7.54 0.18 -3.20
C PHE A 180 6.97 1.44 -2.58
N ASN A 181 7.75 2.53 -2.43
CA ASN A 181 7.14 3.72 -1.86
C ASN A 181 6.10 4.29 -2.83
N TYR A 182 5.04 4.80 -2.29
CA TYR A 182 4.00 5.48 -3.05
C TYR A 182 3.40 6.62 -2.25
N THR A 183 2.84 7.60 -2.96
CA THR A 183 2.29 8.81 -2.37
C THR A 183 1.07 9.31 -3.14
N GLY A 184 0.36 10.25 -2.56
CA GLY A 184 -0.81 10.89 -3.14
C GLY A 184 -1.55 11.77 -2.14
N VAL A 185 -2.63 12.37 -2.59
CA VAL A 185 -3.50 13.20 -1.75
C VAL A 185 -4.09 12.38 -0.60
N GLY A 186 -4.11 12.94 0.61
CA GLY A 186 -4.63 12.27 1.82
C GLY A 186 -3.63 11.39 2.56
N GLN A 187 -2.39 11.25 2.09
CA GLN A 187 -1.34 10.58 2.86
C GLN A 187 -0.88 11.50 4.01
N ALA A 188 -0.67 10.91 5.19
CA ALA A 188 -0.30 11.65 6.39
C ALA A 188 1.09 12.32 6.29
N GLU A 189 1.24 13.51 6.91
CA GLU A 189 2.46 14.33 6.84
C GLU A 189 3.67 13.74 7.60
N ASN A 190 3.51 12.67 8.33
CA ASN A 190 4.64 11.92 8.91
C ASN A 190 5.41 11.09 7.86
N PHE A 191 4.89 10.98 6.62
CA PHE A 191 5.61 10.43 5.48
C PHE A 191 6.36 11.52 4.71
N LEU A 192 7.46 11.11 4.06
CA LEU A 192 8.43 12.02 3.46
C LEU A 192 7.83 13.00 2.43
N LEU A 193 7.19 12.50 1.37
CA LEU A 193 6.68 13.37 0.31
C LEU A 193 5.49 14.22 0.76
N PRO A 194 4.51 13.73 1.51
CA PRO A 194 3.47 14.58 2.10
C PRO A 194 4.03 15.69 2.99
N LYS A 195 5.06 15.40 3.80
CA LYS A 195 5.76 16.42 4.61
C LYS A 195 6.34 17.53 3.73
N ILE A 196 7.04 17.17 2.65
CA ILE A 196 7.62 18.14 1.70
C ILE A 196 6.50 18.98 1.07
N VAL A 197 5.50 18.35 0.47
CA VAL A 197 4.37 19.05 -0.18
C VAL A 197 3.69 20.01 0.78
N SER A 198 3.41 19.59 2.02
CA SER A 198 2.79 20.43 3.05
C SER A 198 3.65 21.67 3.39
N HIS A 199 4.98 21.54 3.47
CA HIS A 199 5.87 22.69 3.69
C HIS A 199 5.80 23.69 2.54
N PHE A 200 5.77 23.23 1.30
CA PHE A 200 5.61 24.09 0.13
C PHE A 200 4.22 24.75 0.07
N ARG A 201 3.15 24.03 0.39
CA ARG A 201 1.77 24.57 0.42
C ARG A 201 1.60 25.72 1.42
N ARG A 202 2.20 25.59 2.61
CA ARG A 202 2.17 26.65 3.63
C ARG A 202 3.25 27.73 3.45
N ARG A 203 4.01 27.67 2.33
CA ARG A 203 5.10 28.58 1.99
C ARG A 203 6.14 28.71 3.10
N ALA A 204 6.50 27.59 3.72
CA ALA A 204 7.53 27.56 4.74
C ALA A 204 8.89 27.97 4.17
N ALA A 205 9.67 28.74 4.95
CA ALA A 205 11.03 29.13 4.56
C ALA A 205 12.03 27.98 4.71
N ASP A 206 11.78 27.09 5.68
CA ASP A 206 12.71 26.05 6.09
C ASP A 206 12.00 24.70 6.21
N ILE A 207 12.76 23.61 5.97
CA ILE A 207 12.32 22.24 6.19
C ILE A 207 13.45 21.42 6.79
N GLU A 208 13.13 20.62 7.82
CA GLU A 208 14.07 19.64 8.36
C GLU A 208 13.84 18.26 7.75
N LEU A 209 14.87 17.66 7.18
CA LEU A 209 14.86 16.34 6.57
C LEU A 209 16.00 15.48 7.10
N GLY A 210 15.97 14.19 6.80
CA GLY A 210 17.07 13.27 7.05
C GLY A 210 18.10 13.28 5.92
N ASN A 211 18.59 12.08 5.56
CA ASN A 211 19.58 11.89 4.52
C ASN A 211 19.05 12.27 3.13
N LEU A 212 19.66 13.24 2.47
CA LEU A 212 19.25 13.71 1.13
C LEU A 212 19.73 12.80 -0.01
N HIS A 213 20.65 11.89 0.25
CA HIS A 213 21.26 11.01 -0.76
C HIS A 213 20.56 9.65 -0.90
N VAL A 214 19.40 9.49 -0.28
CA VAL A 214 18.60 8.27 -0.44
C VAL A 214 17.79 8.33 -1.73
N TRP A 215 17.70 7.16 -2.40
CA TRP A 215 16.96 6.99 -3.63
C TRP A 215 15.76 6.08 -3.39
N ARG A 216 14.60 6.49 -3.82
CA ARG A 216 13.36 5.70 -3.66
C ARG A 216 12.59 5.65 -4.98
N ASP A 217 12.05 4.49 -5.26
CA ASP A 217 11.01 4.31 -6.25
C ASP A 217 9.70 4.82 -5.65
N PHE A 218 9.16 5.87 -6.23
CA PHE A 218 7.89 6.46 -5.81
C PHE A 218 6.84 6.26 -6.89
N SER A 219 5.77 5.55 -6.53
CA SER A 219 4.59 5.39 -7.37
C SER A 219 3.48 6.37 -6.95
N ASP A 220 2.59 6.66 -7.86
CA ASP A 220 1.30 7.29 -7.54
C ASP A 220 0.37 6.25 -6.92
N VAL A 221 -0.33 6.59 -5.84
CA VAL A 221 -1.25 5.67 -5.15
C VAL A 221 -2.38 5.19 -6.06
N ARG A 222 -2.78 5.96 -7.07
CA ARG A 222 -3.79 5.56 -8.06
C ARG A 222 -3.28 4.41 -8.92
N VAL A 223 -1.99 4.43 -9.31
CA VAL A 223 -1.33 3.31 -10.04
C VAL A 223 -1.29 2.07 -9.17
N VAL A 224 -0.99 2.22 -7.87
CA VAL A 224 -0.99 1.09 -6.92
C VAL A 224 -2.39 0.47 -6.80
N ALA A 225 -3.43 1.28 -6.61
CA ALA A 225 -4.80 0.81 -6.50
C ALA A 225 -5.30 0.12 -7.79
N ALA A 226 -4.99 0.71 -8.95
CA ALA A 226 -5.28 0.13 -10.26
C ALA A 226 -4.58 -1.23 -10.45
N SER A 227 -3.31 -1.34 -10.02
CA SER A 227 -2.57 -2.60 -10.05
C SER A 227 -3.23 -3.68 -9.18
N TYR A 228 -3.72 -3.31 -7.99
CA TYR A 228 -4.42 -4.26 -7.11
C TYR A 228 -5.73 -4.74 -7.72
N ARG A 229 -6.54 -3.84 -8.30
CA ARG A 229 -7.75 -4.22 -9.04
C ARG A 229 -7.44 -5.14 -10.20
N ALA A 230 -6.43 -4.82 -11.02
CA ALA A 230 -6.05 -5.64 -12.16
C ALA A 230 -5.56 -7.04 -11.73
N LEU A 231 -4.82 -7.14 -10.62
CA LEU A 231 -4.41 -8.43 -10.04
C LEU A 231 -5.60 -9.24 -9.51
N LEU A 232 -6.60 -8.60 -8.90
CA LEU A 232 -7.83 -9.30 -8.49
C LEU A 232 -8.58 -9.87 -9.69
N ALA A 233 -8.65 -9.12 -10.79
CA ALA A 233 -9.31 -9.57 -12.03
C ALA A 233 -8.55 -10.73 -12.70
N ALA A 234 -7.21 -10.66 -12.75
CA ALA A 234 -6.36 -11.70 -13.33
C ALA A 234 -6.23 -12.94 -12.44
N ALA A 235 -6.41 -12.78 -11.11
CA ALA A 235 -6.35 -13.82 -10.09
C ALA A 235 -5.13 -14.77 -10.17
N PRO A 236 -3.88 -14.27 -10.26
CA PRO A 236 -2.67 -15.10 -10.37
C PRO A 236 -2.29 -15.71 -9.01
N ALA A 237 -3.05 -16.71 -8.57
CA ALA A 237 -2.87 -17.35 -7.26
C ALA A 237 -1.46 -17.93 -7.06
N GLY A 238 -0.96 -17.83 -5.83
CA GLY A 238 0.35 -18.38 -5.42
C GLY A 238 1.54 -17.51 -5.83
N GLN A 239 1.31 -16.34 -6.44
CA GLN A 239 2.38 -15.49 -6.95
C GLN A 239 2.61 -14.24 -6.07
N VAL A 240 3.83 -13.69 -6.21
CA VAL A 240 4.28 -12.46 -5.56
C VAL A 240 4.59 -11.44 -6.65
N PHE A 241 4.21 -10.18 -6.44
CA PHE A 241 4.42 -9.10 -7.40
C PHE A 241 4.99 -7.86 -6.73
N ASN A 242 6.05 -7.32 -7.27
CA ASN A 242 6.48 -5.97 -6.97
C ASN A 242 5.51 -4.98 -7.62
N VAL A 243 5.07 -3.99 -6.83
CA VAL A 243 4.27 -2.87 -7.33
C VAL A 243 5.13 -1.62 -7.20
N SER A 244 5.71 -1.19 -8.33
CA SER A 244 6.72 -0.14 -8.41
C SER A 244 6.60 0.64 -9.71
N SER A 245 7.18 1.86 -9.74
CA SER A 245 7.27 2.65 -10.97
C SER A 245 8.43 2.20 -11.87
N GLY A 246 9.39 1.45 -11.31
CA GLY A 246 10.64 1.09 -11.98
C GLY A 246 11.66 2.24 -12.04
N LYS A 247 11.37 3.38 -11.43
CA LYS A 247 12.23 4.56 -11.45
C LYS A 247 12.46 5.10 -10.04
N ALA A 248 13.72 5.19 -9.63
CA ALA A 248 14.08 5.81 -8.37
C ALA A 248 14.39 7.30 -8.56
N TYR A 249 14.03 8.07 -7.55
CA TYR A 249 14.33 9.49 -7.43
C TYR A 249 15.09 9.72 -6.13
N SER A 250 16.09 10.60 -6.18
CA SER A 250 16.72 11.11 -4.97
C SER A 250 15.80 12.10 -4.26
N LEU A 251 16.01 12.27 -2.95
CA LEU A 251 15.26 13.29 -2.21
C LEU A 251 15.54 14.71 -2.75
N GLY A 252 16.79 14.96 -3.21
CA GLY A 252 17.12 16.23 -3.85
C GLY A 252 16.37 16.48 -5.17
N GLU A 253 16.09 15.44 -5.97
CA GLU A 253 15.26 15.58 -7.18
C GLU A 253 13.80 15.89 -6.81
N ALA A 254 13.25 15.21 -5.81
CA ALA A 254 11.88 15.49 -5.35
C ALA A 254 11.73 16.93 -4.82
N LEU A 255 12.73 17.45 -4.12
CA LEU A 255 12.75 18.85 -3.66
C LEU A 255 12.77 19.82 -4.85
N ARG A 256 13.66 19.61 -5.85
CA ARG A 256 13.70 20.46 -7.06
C ARG A 256 12.37 20.46 -7.80
N MET A 257 11.72 19.30 -7.97
CA MET A 257 10.38 19.23 -8.58
C MET A 257 9.38 20.09 -7.80
N MET A 258 9.45 20.10 -6.49
CA MET A 258 8.55 20.92 -5.67
C MET A 258 8.88 22.41 -5.74
N GLU A 259 10.15 22.79 -5.83
CA GLU A 259 10.57 24.18 -6.06
C GLU A 259 10.05 24.72 -7.39
N ASP A 260 10.16 23.90 -8.45
CA ASP A 260 9.63 24.23 -9.78
C ASP A 260 8.08 24.37 -9.77
N ILE A 261 7.39 23.48 -9.04
CA ILE A 261 5.93 23.51 -8.92
C ILE A 261 5.46 24.71 -8.12
N ALA A 262 6.12 25.03 -7.00
CA ALA A 262 5.71 26.08 -6.07
C ALA A 262 6.24 27.47 -6.43
N GLY A 263 7.26 27.55 -7.29
CA GLY A 263 7.87 28.77 -7.76
C GLY A 263 8.76 29.49 -6.73
N TYR A 264 9.29 28.76 -5.75
CA TYR A 264 10.25 29.29 -4.78
C TYR A 264 11.14 28.18 -4.23
N GLN A 265 12.30 28.56 -3.65
CA GLN A 265 13.23 27.64 -2.99
C GLN A 265 12.97 27.60 -1.49
N ILE A 266 13.18 26.41 -0.89
CA ILE A 266 13.07 26.18 0.55
C ILE A 266 14.47 25.84 1.13
N ASN A 267 14.80 26.39 2.30
CA ASN A 267 16.04 26.02 2.98
C ASN A 267 15.93 24.66 3.61
N VAL A 268 16.84 23.75 3.27
CA VAL A 268 16.82 22.37 3.80
C VAL A 268 17.87 22.24 4.91
N HIS A 269 17.42 21.88 6.11
CA HIS A 269 18.26 21.56 7.25
C HIS A 269 18.29 20.04 7.46
N VAL A 270 19.49 19.45 7.46
CA VAL A 270 19.63 18.03 7.78
C VAL A 270 19.57 17.86 9.29
N ASN A 271 18.51 17.19 9.77
CA ASN A 271 18.35 16.85 11.18
C ASN A 271 18.86 15.43 11.43
N PRO A 272 19.92 15.24 12.24
CA PRO A 272 20.47 13.92 12.55
C PRO A 272 19.45 12.96 13.18
N ALA A 273 18.43 13.47 13.88
CA ALA A 273 17.37 12.66 14.47
C ALA A 273 16.49 11.95 13.41
N PHE A 274 16.49 12.44 12.17
CA PHE A 274 15.78 11.83 11.05
C PHE A 274 16.66 10.91 10.20
N VAL A 275 17.96 10.82 10.49
CA VAL A 275 18.89 9.91 9.82
C VAL A 275 18.81 8.54 10.49
N ARG A 276 18.45 7.51 9.74
CA ARG A 276 18.34 6.14 10.26
C ARG A 276 19.70 5.45 10.21
N THR A 277 20.06 4.73 11.27
CA THR A 277 21.35 4.03 11.38
C THR A 277 21.52 2.94 10.31
N ASN A 278 20.43 2.28 9.93
CA ASN A 278 20.39 1.22 8.90
C ASN A 278 19.51 1.65 7.71
N GLU A 279 19.84 2.81 7.12
CA GLU A 279 19.04 3.34 6.02
C GLU A 279 19.32 2.60 4.71
N VAL A 280 18.28 2.13 4.05
CA VAL A 280 18.35 1.62 2.68
C VAL A 280 18.70 2.78 1.75
N LEU A 281 19.90 2.78 1.15
CA LEU A 281 20.35 3.88 0.31
C LEU A 281 19.59 3.97 -1.00
N ARG A 282 19.32 2.83 -1.64
CA ARG A 282 18.56 2.77 -2.90
C ARG A 282 17.54 1.65 -2.85
N LEU A 283 16.31 1.97 -3.26
CA LEU A 283 15.21 1.02 -3.34
C LEU A 283 14.47 1.28 -4.66
N THR A 284 14.73 0.47 -5.68
CA THR A 284 14.09 0.53 -7.01
C THR A 284 13.52 -0.84 -7.34
N GLY A 285 12.26 -0.89 -7.81
CA GLY A 285 11.58 -2.15 -8.09
C GLY A 285 11.59 -2.52 -9.56
N ASP A 286 11.68 -3.83 -9.84
CA ASP A 286 11.35 -4.42 -11.13
C ASP A 286 9.86 -4.76 -11.15
N ASN A 287 9.09 -4.17 -12.05
CA ASN A 287 7.65 -4.40 -12.20
C ASN A 287 7.29 -5.28 -13.41
N ARG A 288 8.27 -5.88 -14.09
CA ARG A 288 8.04 -6.67 -15.31
C ARG A 288 7.13 -7.88 -15.07
N ARG A 289 7.23 -8.52 -13.89
CA ARG A 289 6.35 -9.65 -13.53
C ARG A 289 4.89 -9.19 -13.44
N LEU A 290 4.63 -8.06 -12.79
CA LEU A 290 3.31 -7.44 -12.72
C LEU A 290 2.79 -7.10 -14.13
N ALA A 291 3.57 -6.38 -14.93
CA ALA A 291 3.20 -5.99 -16.28
C ALA A 291 2.92 -7.19 -17.20
N GLY A 292 3.62 -8.30 -17.01
CA GLY A 292 3.39 -9.54 -17.73
C GLY A 292 2.04 -10.21 -17.46
N VAL A 293 1.43 -9.92 -16.31
CA VAL A 293 0.13 -10.50 -15.92
C VAL A 293 -1.03 -9.54 -16.19
N VAL A 294 -0.87 -8.27 -15.83
CA VAL A 294 -1.98 -7.30 -15.90
C VAL A 294 -1.90 -6.35 -17.09
N GLY A 295 -0.87 -6.46 -17.90
CA GLY A 295 -0.55 -5.48 -18.93
C GLY A 295 0.16 -4.25 -18.35
N ALA A 296 0.55 -3.32 -19.24
CA ALA A 296 1.16 -2.07 -18.80
C ALA A 296 0.10 -1.15 -18.20
N ILE A 297 0.26 -0.81 -16.93
CA ILE A 297 -0.46 0.31 -16.30
C ILE A 297 0.45 1.52 -16.44
N ASP A 298 -0.03 2.59 -17.10
CA ASP A 298 0.78 3.78 -17.38
C ASP A 298 1.26 4.42 -16.07
N PRO A 299 2.58 4.47 -15.82
CA PRO A 299 3.10 5.06 -14.61
C PRO A 299 2.93 6.57 -14.66
N LEU A 300 2.27 7.14 -13.66
CA LEU A 300 2.20 8.59 -13.51
C LEU A 300 3.57 9.11 -13.05
N PRO A 301 4.21 10.06 -13.78
CA PRO A 301 5.47 10.65 -13.35
C PRO A 301 5.35 11.29 -11.96
N LEU A 302 6.42 11.18 -11.14
CA LEU A 302 6.41 11.72 -9.77
C LEU A 302 6.07 13.21 -9.73
N GLU A 303 6.58 14.01 -10.66
CA GLU A 303 6.26 15.44 -10.74
C GLU A 303 4.75 15.69 -10.87
N ARG A 304 4.05 14.88 -11.68
CA ARG A 304 2.60 14.99 -11.86
C ARG A 304 1.85 14.65 -10.58
N THR A 305 2.32 13.67 -9.83
CA THR A 305 1.76 13.29 -8.52
C THR A 305 1.99 14.40 -7.49
N LEU A 306 3.22 14.97 -7.43
CA LEU A 306 3.53 16.07 -6.51
C LEU A 306 2.72 17.32 -6.82
N ARG A 307 2.56 17.66 -8.09
CA ARG A 307 1.70 18.80 -8.53
C ARG A 307 0.26 18.57 -8.10
N TRP A 308 -0.29 17.40 -8.34
CA TRP A 308 -1.63 17.04 -7.88
C TRP A 308 -1.78 17.14 -6.36
N MET A 309 -0.80 16.67 -5.58
CA MET A 309 -0.81 16.82 -4.12
C MET A 309 -0.69 18.28 -3.67
N TYR A 310 0.06 19.10 -4.41
CA TYR A 310 0.23 20.53 -4.10
C TYR A 310 -1.05 21.34 -4.36
N GLU A 311 -1.80 21.01 -5.40
CA GLU A 311 -3.03 21.70 -5.84
C GLU A 311 -4.30 21.23 -5.11
N ALA A 312 -4.27 20.09 -4.40
CA ALA A 312 -5.41 19.52 -3.69
C ALA A 312 -5.68 20.27 -2.35
#